data_e73b5ee59294d521f39a6865736ec82a
#
_entry.id   e73b5ee59294d521f39a6865736ec82a
#
_cell.length_a   1.000
_cell.length_b   1.000
_cell.length_c   1.000
_cell.angle_alpha   90.00
_cell.angle_beta   90.00
_cell.angle_gamma   90.00
#
_symmetry.space_group_name_H-M   'P 1'
#
loop_
_entity.id
_entity.type
_entity.pdbx_description
1 polymer ?
#
loop_
_entity_poly.entity_id
_entity_poly.type
_entity_poly.pdbx_seq_one_letter_code
_entity_poly.pdbx_strand_id
1 'polypeptide(L)'
;MPAASAPILYESHCHTPLCKHAVGEPEEYCEHALRRGLRGIIFTCHAPLPHGWSADVRMTDAQFPEYVAMVERARAAYAGRLDVRLGLESDYAPGLEPWLEALHRRVPLHHVLGSVHYQVRFYRERYFTGDVFAYQQTYYEHLAQAAESGLFDTLSHPDLVKNESPAEWHFPRIRPYVERALDRIAATGVAMELNTSGRLKSLAEMNPGAAQLALMAERGIPVVIGADAHRPDRVGDGYATALRMLQEAGYREVNVFLDRRRHPVPIERALASLA
;
A
#
# COMPACT_ATOMS: atom_id res chain seq x y z
N MET A 1 29.83 -15.93 -13.23
CA MET A 1 28.72 -15.23 -12.56
C MET A 1 27.44 -15.94 -12.96
N PRO A 2 26.57 -16.39 -12.04
CA PRO A 2 25.26 -16.85 -12.46
C PRO A 2 24.54 -15.70 -13.17
N ALA A 3 23.85 -16.00 -14.27
CA ALA A 3 23.07 -14.99 -15.00
C ALA A 3 22.04 -14.40 -14.01
N ALA A 4 21.95 -13.06 -13.97
CA ALA A 4 20.92 -12.41 -13.16
C ALA A 4 19.56 -12.97 -13.56
N SER A 5 18.73 -13.34 -12.55
CA SER A 5 17.39 -13.85 -12.82
C SER A 5 16.53 -12.75 -13.44
N ALA A 6 15.65 -13.13 -14.37
CA ALA A 6 14.75 -12.14 -14.99
C ALA A 6 13.95 -11.37 -13.91
N PRO A 7 13.70 -10.05 -14.09
CA PRO A 7 12.88 -9.25 -13.20
C PRO A 7 11.49 -9.86 -13.01
N ILE A 8 11.02 -9.93 -11.74
CA ILE A 8 9.72 -10.54 -11.40
C ILE A 8 8.87 -9.71 -10.45
N LEU A 9 9.48 -8.71 -9.75
CA LEU A 9 8.79 -7.85 -8.80
C LEU A 9 8.22 -6.61 -9.45
N TYR A 10 7.19 -6.08 -8.82
CA TYR A 10 6.58 -4.79 -9.17
C TYR A 10 6.72 -3.82 -8.01
N GLU A 11 6.87 -2.53 -8.34
CA GLU A 11 6.47 -1.50 -7.38
C GLU A 11 4.95 -1.46 -7.36
N SER A 12 4.36 -1.71 -6.20
CA SER A 12 2.91 -1.84 -6.03
C SER A 12 2.27 -0.67 -5.28
N HIS A 13 3.09 0.31 -4.83
CA HIS A 13 2.61 1.46 -4.07
C HIS A 13 3.44 2.70 -4.41
N CYS A 14 2.95 3.50 -5.34
CA CYS A 14 3.59 4.76 -5.73
C CYS A 14 2.57 5.79 -6.21
N HIS A 15 2.97 7.05 -6.12
CA HIS A 15 2.09 8.21 -6.29
C HIS A 15 2.46 9.07 -7.49
N THR A 16 1.59 10.03 -7.81
CA THR A 16 1.79 11.04 -8.84
C THR A 16 1.64 12.43 -8.21
N PRO A 17 2.09 13.51 -8.85
CA PRO A 17 1.93 14.88 -8.34
C PRO A 17 0.47 15.28 -8.04
N LEU A 18 -0.51 14.52 -8.54
CA LEU A 18 -1.93 14.77 -8.27
C LEU A 18 -2.31 14.56 -6.79
N CYS A 19 -1.51 13.85 -6.00
CA CYS A 19 -1.70 13.79 -4.55
C CYS A 19 -1.22 15.05 -3.81
N LYS A 20 -0.63 16.03 -4.50
CA LYS A 20 -0.14 17.34 -4.01
C LYS A 20 1.13 17.28 -3.15
N HIS A 21 1.66 16.09 -2.86
CA HIS A 21 2.87 15.91 -2.04
C HIS A 21 3.86 14.89 -2.64
N ALA A 22 3.55 14.30 -3.79
CA ALA A 22 4.53 13.60 -4.61
C ALA A 22 5.12 14.54 -5.67
N VAL A 23 6.33 14.21 -6.14
CA VAL A 23 7.06 14.93 -7.18
C VAL A 23 7.53 13.98 -8.28
N GLY A 24 7.76 14.51 -9.49
CA GLY A 24 8.19 13.74 -10.64
C GLY A 24 7.03 13.15 -11.44
N GLU A 25 7.24 13.05 -12.74
CA GLU A 25 6.26 12.45 -13.68
C GLU A 25 6.34 10.91 -13.63
N PRO A 26 5.25 10.20 -13.98
CA PRO A 26 5.24 8.73 -14.00
C PRO A 26 6.40 8.10 -14.78
N GLU A 27 6.86 8.75 -15.85
CA GLU A 27 7.98 8.28 -16.66
C GLU A 27 9.29 8.25 -15.85
N GLU A 28 9.50 9.19 -14.93
CA GLU A 28 10.68 9.20 -14.07
C GLU A 28 10.65 8.02 -13.07
N TYR A 29 9.47 7.67 -12.55
CA TYR A 29 9.27 6.49 -11.70
C TYR A 29 9.55 5.20 -12.50
N CYS A 30 9.13 5.13 -13.75
CA CYS A 30 9.40 3.99 -14.64
C CYS A 30 10.91 3.81 -14.88
N GLU A 31 11.68 4.89 -15.08
CA GLU A 31 13.15 4.81 -15.20
C GLU A 31 13.79 4.25 -13.92
N HIS A 32 13.32 4.66 -12.75
CA HIS A 32 13.82 4.12 -11.49
C HIS A 32 13.43 2.66 -11.29
N ALA A 33 12.22 2.25 -11.68
CA ALA A 33 11.79 0.85 -11.66
C ALA A 33 12.72 -0.04 -12.51
N LEU A 34 13.07 0.39 -13.73
CA LEU A 34 14.02 -0.32 -14.58
C LEU A 34 15.41 -0.41 -13.94
N ARG A 35 15.94 0.70 -13.39
CA ARG A 35 17.25 0.71 -12.71
C ARG A 35 17.30 -0.20 -11.49
N ARG A 36 16.17 -0.41 -10.82
CA ARG A 36 16.02 -1.31 -9.67
C ARG A 36 15.77 -2.77 -10.06
N GLY A 37 15.75 -3.09 -11.37
CA GLY A 37 15.49 -4.44 -11.84
C GLY A 37 14.06 -4.91 -11.58
N LEU A 38 13.09 -3.99 -11.55
CA LEU A 38 11.68 -4.35 -11.44
C LEU A 38 11.10 -4.74 -12.79
N ARG A 39 10.18 -5.69 -12.79
CA ARG A 39 9.42 -6.10 -13.97
C ARG A 39 8.39 -5.07 -14.38
N GLY A 40 7.84 -4.36 -13.39
CA GLY A 40 6.78 -3.40 -13.62
C GLY A 40 6.55 -2.46 -12.46
N ILE A 41 5.59 -1.59 -12.66
CA ILE A 41 5.13 -0.59 -11.70
C ILE A 41 3.62 -0.43 -11.80
N ILE A 42 2.95 -0.36 -10.66
CA ILE A 42 1.52 -0.11 -10.56
C ILE A 42 1.36 1.22 -9.83
N PHE A 43 0.94 2.24 -10.55
CA PHE A 43 0.62 3.53 -9.92
C PHE A 43 -0.66 3.38 -9.12
N THR A 44 -0.60 3.77 -7.84
CA THR A 44 -1.70 3.63 -6.88
C THR A 44 -1.91 4.96 -6.14
N CYS A 45 -1.98 6.07 -6.88
CA CYS A 45 -2.12 7.39 -6.29
C CYS A 45 -3.40 7.50 -5.45
N HIS A 46 -3.40 8.42 -4.48
CA HIS A 46 -4.55 8.65 -3.59
C HIS A 46 -5.83 8.95 -4.36
N ALA A 47 -6.82 8.08 -4.19
CA ALA A 47 -8.14 8.20 -4.80
C ALA A 47 -8.87 9.47 -4.34
N PRO A 48 -9.72 10.07 -5.18
CA PRO A 48 -10.57 11.18 -4.77
C PRO A 48 -11.59 10.71 -3.72
N LEU A 49 -11.90 11.59 -2.76
CA LEU A 49 -12.98 11.41 -1.81
C LEU A 49 -14.22 12.20 -2.23
N PRO A 50 -15.43 11.78 -1.78
CA PRO A 50 -16.66 12.51 -2.06
C PRO A 50 -16.58 13.94 -1.54
N HIS A 51 -17.33 14.85 -2.16
CA HIS A 51 -17.44 16.26 -1.76
C HIS A 51 -16.10 17.02 -1.71
N GLY A 52 -15.03 16.51 -2.34
CA GLY A 52 -13.70 17.12 -2.30
C GLY A 52 -13.02 17.06 -0.93
N TRP A 53 -13.42 16.13 -0.07
CA TRP A 53 -12.77 15.96 1.22
C TRP A 53 -11.27 15.68 1.06
N SER A 54 -10.45 16.42 1.81
CA SER A 54 -8.99 16.30 1.81
C SER A 54 -8.35 16.44 0.41
N ALA A 55 -8.91 17.27 -0.46
CA ALA A 55 -8.37 17.56 -1.80
C ALA A 55 -7.00 18.25 -1.78
N ASP A 56 -6.55 18.69 -0.62
CA ASP A 56 -5.22 19.25 -0.35
C ASP A 56 -4.11 18.18 -0.31
N VAL A 57 -4.47 16.89 -0.14
CA VAL A 57 -3.53 15.76 -0.08
C VAL A 57 -3.88 14.61 -1.03
N ARG A 58 -4.74 14.86 -2.02
CA ARG A 58 -5.16 13.86 -3.03
C ARG A 58 -5.69 14.50 -4.29
N MET A 59 -5.84 13.72 -5.35
CA MET A 59 -6.53 14.19 -6.54
C MET A 59 -8.01 14.47 -6.23
N THR A 60 -8.57 15.45 -6.93
CA THR A 60 -10.02 15.67 -6.94
C THR A 60 -10.71 14.69 -7.89
N ASP A 61 -12.03 14.54 -7.78
CA ASP A 61 -12.80 13.71 -8.70
C ASP A 61 -12.66 14.17 -10.17
N ALA A 62 -12.61 15.46 -10.40
CA ALA A 62 -12.38 16.04 -11.71
C ALA A 62 -10.98 15.76 -12.29
N GLN A 63 -9.98 15.48 -11.44
CA GLN A 63 -8.61 15.13 -11.85
C GLN A 63 -8.42 13.63 -12.11
N PHE A 64 -9.40 12.80 -11.79
CA PHE A 64 -9.27 11.35 -12.00
C PHE A 64 -8.98 10.96 -13.47
N PRO A 65 -9.66 11.56 -14.49
CA PRO A 65 -9.29 11.30 -15.89
C PRO A 65 -7.85 11.72 -16.24
N GLU A 66 -7.34 12.81 -15.66
CA GLU A 66 -5.94 13.24 -15.82
C GLU A 66 -4.97 12.19 -15.27
N TYR A 67 -5.26 11.66 -14.07
CA TYR A 67 -4.48 10.57 -13.48
C TYR A 67 -4.39 9.36 -14.41
N VAL A 68 -5.52 8.93 -14.96
CA VAL A 68 -5.57 7.81 -15.93
C VAL A 68 -4.71 8.13 -17.14
N ALA A 69 -4.83 9.32 -17.70
CA ALA A 69 -4.06 9.75 -18.88
C ALA A 69 -2.55 9.79 -18.60
N MET A 70 -2.12 10.21 -17.41
CA MET A 70 -0.70 10.21 -17.01
C MET A 70 -0.13 8.78 -16.99
N VAL A 71 -0.85 7.83 -16.41
CA VAL A 71 -0.41 6.43 -16.34
C VAL A 71 -0.39 5.77 -17.74
N GLU A 72 -1.41 6.03 -18.57
CA GLU A 72 -1.47 5.51 -19.94
C GLU A 72 -0.33 6.07 -20.81
N ARG A 73 0.03 7.34 -20.66
CA ARG A 73 1.17 7.97 -21.33
C ARG A 73 2.47 7.26 -20.95
N ALA A 74 2.71 7.01 -19.66
CA ALA A 74 3.86 6.25 -19.19
C ALA A 74 3.83 4.80 -19.72
N ARG A 75 2.67 4.14 -19.72
CA ARG A 75 2.51 2.79 -20.29
C ARG A 75 2.92 2.73 -21.76
N ALA A 76 2.49 3.71 -22.55
CA ALA A 76 2.84 3.78 -23.97
C ALA A 76 4.35 4.04 -24.16
N ALA A 77 4.94 4.94 -23.37
CA ALA A 77 6.37 5.30 -23.46
C ALA A 77 7.30 4.13 -23.08
N TYR A 78 6.85 3.23 -22.20
CA TYR A 78 7.65 2.10 -21.69
C TYR A 78 7.22 0.75 -22.25
N ALA A 79 6.35 0.72 -23.26
CA ALA A 79 5.88 -0.51 -23.88
C ALA A 79 7.06 -1.42 -24.31
N GLY A 80 7.01 -2.69 -23.93
CA GLY A 80 8.08 -3.68 -24.21
C GLY A 80 9.32 -3.56 -23.29
N ARG A 81 9.42 -2.54 -22.45
CA ARG A 81 10.55 -2.33 -21.51
C ARG A 81 10.14 -2.55 -20.06
N LEU A 82 8.99 -2.06 -19.67
CA LEU A 82 8.44 -2.13 -18.31
C LEU A 82 6.93 -2.34 -18.38
N ASP A 83 6.39 -3.20 -17.54
CA ASP A 83 4.94 -3.38 -17.40
C ASP A 83 4.35 -2.30 -16.48
N VAL A 84 3.72 -1.29 -17.09
CA VAL A 84 3.12 -0.15 -16.36
C VAL A 84 1.62 -0.36 -16.22
N ARG A 85 1.12 -0.30 -14.98
CA ARG A 85 -0.26 -0.61 -14.64
C ARG A 85 -0.92 0.50 -13.82
N LEU A 86 -2.24 0.57 -13.94
CA LEU A 86 -3.10 1.51 -13.21
C LEU A 86 -3.71 0.82 -11.99
N GLY A 87 -3.58 1.44 -10.84
CA GLY A 87 -4.21 1.05 -9.58
C GLY A 87 -4.75 2.28 -8.84
N LEU A 88 -5.15 2.12 -7.61
CA LEU A 88 -5.55 3.20 -6.70
C LEU A 88 -5.19 2.85 -5.26
N GLU A 89 -4.82 3.85 -4.47
CA GLU A 89 -4.87 3.81 -3.03
C GLU A 89 -6.12 4.57 -2.57
N SER A 90 -7.08 3.82 -2.04
CA SER A 90 -8.38 4.36 -1.66
C SER A 90 -8.56 4.36 -0.16
N ASP A 91 -8.88 5.52 0.42
CA ASP A 91 -9.16 5.62 1.85
C ASP A 91 -10.44 4.90 2.20
N TYR A 92 -10.39 4.14 3.27
CA TYR A 92 -11.56 3.52 3.88
C TYR A 92 -11.97 4.26 5.15
N ALA A 93 -13.25 4.50 5.25
CA ALA A 93 -13.98 4.77 6.49
C ALA A 93 -15.42 4.28 6.30
N PRO A 94 -16.11 3.86 7.38
CA PRO A 94 -17.50 3.43 7.31
C PRO A 94 -18.40 4.46 6.60
N GLY A 95 -19.17 3.97 5.61
CA GLY A 95 -20.06 4.78 4.78
C GLY A 95 -19.46 5.28 3.47
N LEU A 96 -18.17 5.00 3.18
CA LEU A 96 -17.55 5.32 1.90
C LEU A 96 -17.75 4.22 0.84
N GLU A 97 -18.23 3.04 1.21
CA GLU A 97 -18.33 1.86 0.35
C GLU A 97 -19.06 2.16 -0.97
N PRO A 98 -20.21 2.83 -1.00
CA PRO A 98 -20.91 3.11 -2.27
C PRO A 98 -20.11 4.02 -3.21
N TRP A 99 -19.38 5.00 -2.66
CA TRP A 99 -18.49 5.87 -3.43
C TRP A 99 -17.32 5.10 -4.01
N LEU A 100 -16.65 4.30 -3.19
CA LEU A 100 -15.49 3.52 -3.59
C LEU A 100 -15.86 2.48 -4.65
N GLU A 101 -16.97 1.78 -4.48
CA GLU A 101 -17.48 0.82 -5.46
C GLU A 101 -17.73 1.47 -6.82
N ALA A 102 -18.38 2.64 -6.83
CA ALA A 102 -18.63 3.41 -8.05
C ALA A 102 -17.32 3.90 -8.70
N LEU A 103 -16.37 4.37 -7.89
CA LEU A 103 -15.08 4.84 -8.37
C LEU A 103 -14.25 3.72 -9.01
N HIS A 104 -14.14 2.57 -8.33
CA HIS A 104 -13.34 1.42 -8.79
C HIS A 104 -13.88 0.80 -10.09
N ARG A 105 -15.14 1.06 -10.45
CA ARG A 105 -15.76 0.59 -11.71
C ARG A 105 -15.54 1.54 -12.89
N ARG A 106 -15.01 2.75 -12.69
CA ARG A 106 -14.86 3.75 -13.76
C ARG A 106 -13.86 3.34 -14.84
N VAL A 107 -12.82 2.61 -14.44
CA VAL A 107 -11.76 2.14 -15.32
C VAL A 107 -11.24 0.77 -14.85
N PRO A 108 -10.65 -0.03 -15.74
CA PRO A 108 -9.97 -1.27 -15.32
C PRO A 108 -8.79 -0.95 -14.42
N LEU A 109 -8.83 -1.42 -13.17
CA LEU A 109 -7.74 -1.33 -12.20
C LEU A 109 -7.05 -2.67 -12.04
N HIS A 110 -5.73 -2.65 -11.86
CA HIS A 110 -4.93 -3.86 -11.68
C HIS A 110 -4.67 -4.18 -10.21
N HIS A 111 -4.62 -3.15 -9.35
CA HIS A 111 -4.42 -3.28 -7.91
C HIS A 111 -5.13 -2.14 -7.18
N VAL A 112 -5.88 -2.46 -6.14
CA VAL A 112 -6.54 -1.48 -5.28
C VAL A 112 -6.08 -1.69 -3.85
N LEU A 113 -5.39 -0.68 -3.32
CA LEU A 113 -5.00 -0.59 -1.93
C LEU A 113 -6.13 0.04 -1.12
N GLY A 114 -6.43 -0.56 0.03
CA GLY A 114 -7.33 0.00 1.03
C GLY A 114 -6.55 0.60 2.19
N SER A 115 -6.74 1.87 2.47
CA SER A 115 -5.95 2.60 3.45
C SER A 115 -6.81 3.23 4.52
N VAL A 116 -6.38 3.15 5.77
CA VAL A 116 -6.93 3.96 6.85
C VAL A 116 -5.91 5.05 7.16
N HIS A 117 -6.15 6.25 6.62
CA HIS A 117 -5.27 7.40 6.85
C HIS A 117 -5.75 8.20 8.06
N TYR A 118 -5.28 7.85 9.24
CA TYR A 118 -5.65 8.48 10.51
C TYR A 118 -5.36 9.99 10.54
N GLN A 119 -4.32 10.45 9.80
CA GLN A 119 -3.88 11.85 9.77
C GLN A 119 -4.72 12.73 8.84
N VAL A 120 -5.48 12.13 7.93
CA VAL A 120 -6.29 12.88 6.97
C VAL A 120 -7.43 13.59 7.69
N ARG A 121 -7.60 14.89 7.38
CA ARG A 121 -8.49 15.79 8.10
C ARG A 121 -9.90 15.23 8.30
N PHE A 122 -10.54 14.72 7.23
CA PHE A 122 -11.91 14.20 7.32
C PHE A 122 -12.03 13.01 8.29
N TYR A 123 -11.01 12.13 8.33
CA TYR A 123 -11.00 10.97 9.21
C TYR A 123 -10.74 11.39 10.65
N ARG A 124 -9.75 12.26 10.87
CA ARG A 124 -9.38 12.77 12.20
C ARG A 124 -10.54 13.52 12.85
N GLU A 125 -11.19 14.45 12.14
CA GLU A 125 -12.33 15.21 12.67
C GLU A 125 -13.52 14.32 13.07
N ARG A 126 -13.65 13.16 12.43
CA ARG A 126 -14.78 12.24 12.65
C ARG A 126 -14.53 11.24 13.77
N TYR A 127 -13.30 10.80 13.96
CA TYR A 127 -12.99 9.66 14.82
C TYR A 127 -12.02 9.94 15.97
N PHE A 128 -11.30 11.04 15.95
CA PHE A 128 -10.40 11.40 17.05
C PHE A 128 -11.14 12.21 18.11
N THR A 129 -11.29 11.62 19.31
CA THR A 129 -12.02 12.22 20.44
C THR A 129 -11.09 12.83 21.49
N GLY A 130 -9.77 12.88 21.24
CA GLY A 130 -8.76 13.31 22.21
C GLY A 130 -8.06 12.14 22.93
N ASP A 131 -8.58 10.91 22.84
CA ASP A 131 -7.97 9.70 23.37
C ASP A 131 -7.20 8.97 22.26
N VAL A 132 -5.88 9.01 22.32
CA VAL A 132 -4.98 8.36 21.34
C VAL A 132 -5.16 6.85 21.32
N PHE A 133 -5.35 6.22 22.50
CA PHE A 133 -5.51 4.77 22.55
C PHE A 133 -6.84 4.31 21.95
N ALA A 134 -7.92 5.02 22.23
CA ALA A 134 -9.21 4.76 21.58
C ALA A 134 -9.13 4.96 20.07
N TYR A 135 -8.36 5.94 19.61
CA TYR A 135 -8.13 6.19 18.19
C TYR A 135 -7.35 5.06 17.51
N GLN A 136 -6.32 4.53 18.17
CA GLN A 136 -5.61 3.34 17.70
C GLN A 136 -6.53 2.12 17.59
N GLN A 137 -7.44 1.92 18.56
CA GLN A 137 -8.44 0.85 18.50
C GLN A 137 -9.39 1.01 17.30
N THR A 138 -9.90 2.23 17.11
CA THR A 138 -10.78 2.58 15.99
C THR A 138 -10.08 2.35 14.64
N TYR A 139 -8.80 2.67 14.55
CA TYR A 139 -8.00 2.40 13.36
C TYR A 139 -7.99 0.90 12.99
N TYR A 140 -7.73 0.01 13.94
CA TYR A 140 -7.73 -1.43 13.70
C TYR A 140 -9.12 -1.99 13.42
N GLU A 141 -10.16 -1.43 14.04
CA GLU A 141 -11.55 -1.78 13.72
C GLU A 141 -11.87 -1.44 12.27
N HIS A 142 -11.54 -0.24 11.82
CA HIS A 142 -11.78 0.18 10.44
C HIS A 142 -10.90 -0.56 9.43
N LEU A 143 -9.69 -0.97 9.82
CA LEU A 143 -8.84 -1.80 8.97
C LEU A 143 -9.49 -3.18 8.72
N ALA A 144 -10.09 -3.78 9.75
CA ALA A 144 -10.83 -5.03 9.60
C ALA A 144 -12.09 -4.85 8.74
N GLN A 145 -12.85 -3.78 8.96
CA GLN A 145 -14.03 -3.45 8.13
C GLN A 145 -13.66 -3.18 6.68
N ALA A 146 -12.51 -2.54 6.41
CA ALA A 146 -11.99 -2.38 5.06
C ALA A 146 -11.80 -3.74 4.37
N ALA A 147 -11.20 -4.71 5.05
CA ALA A 147 -11.06 -6.07 4.53
C ALA A 147 -12.42 -6.73 4.24
N GLU A 148 -13.36 -6.62 5.18
CA GLU A 148 -14.70 -7.21 5.09
C GLU A 148 -15.57 -6.57 3.99
N SER A 149 -15.27 -5.35 3.56
CA SER A 149 -15.98 -4.66 2.49
C SER A 149 -15.85 -5.35 1.13
N GLY A 150 -14.77 -6.15 0.92
CA GLY A 150 -14.49 -6.80 -0.35
C GLY A 150 -14.06 -5.86 -1.48
N LEU A 151 -13.78 -4.59 -1.18
CA LEU A 151 -13.44 -3.57 -2.19
C LEU A 151 -11.96 -3.55 -2.56
N PHE A 152 -11.09 -4.11 -1.72
CA PHE A 152 -9.65 -3.97 -1.79
C PHE A 152 -8.94 -5.30 -2.05
N ASP A 153 -7.80 -5.23 -2.72
CA ASP A 153 -6.92 -6.37 -2.94
C ASP A 153 -5.90 -6.50 -1.81
N THR A 154 -5.47 -5.36 -1.29
CA THR A 154 -4.44 -5.24 -0.24
C THR A 154 -4.78 -4.11 0.70
N LEU A 155 -4.60 -4.31 2.00
CA LEU A 155 -4.63 -3.23 2.99
C LEU A 155 -3.22 -2.65 3.13
N SER A 156 -3.06 -1.34 2.87
CA SER A 156 -1.77 -0.65 2.90
C SER A 156 -1.33 -0.34 4.32
N HIS A 157 -0.01 -0.23 4.52
CA HIS A 157 0.67 0.23 5.77
C HIS A 157 -0.13 -0.02 7.06
N PRO A 158 -0.42 -1.28 7.45
CA PRO A 158 -1.51 -1.65 8.37
C PRO A 158 -1.29 -1.30 9.85
N ASP A 159 -0.22 -0.62 10.20
CA ASP A 159 0.01 -0.07 11.54
C ASP A 159 0.42 1.42 11.50
N LEU A 160 0.04 2.12 10.43
CA LEU A 160 0.42 3.52 10.22
C LEU A 160 0.08 4.42 11.42
N VAL A 161 -1.00 4.11 12.13
CA VAL A 161 -1.48 4.86 13.31
C VAL A 161 -0.46 4.95 14.44
N LYS A 162 0.57 4.09 14.48
CA LYS A 162 1.66 4.17 15.46
C LYS A 162 2.42 5.51 15.41
N ASN A 163 2.36 6.19 14.26
CA ASN A 163 3.01 7.47 14.05
C ASN A 163 2.18 8.68 14.50
N GLU A 164 0.94 8.49 14.96
CA GLU A 164 0.10 9.57 15.53
C GLU A 164 0.73 10.15 16.79
N SER A 165 1.07 9.29 17.72
CA SER A 165 1.73 9.65 18.97
C SER A 165 2.77 8.59 19.30
N PRO A 166 3.98 8.67 18.72
CA PRO A 166 5.01 7.65 18.88
C PRO A 166 5.38 7.34 20.33
N ALA A 167 5.34 8.37 21.19
CA ALA A 167 5.61 8.21 22.63
C ALA A 167 4.52 7.40 23.37
N GLU A 168 3.31 7.34 22.83
CA GLU A 168 2.18 6.60 23.38
C GLU A 168 1.97 5.25 22.71
N TRP A 169 2.76 4.94 21.66
CA TRP A 169 2.71 3.67 21.01
C TRP A 169 3.31 2.56 21.87
N HIS A 170 2.47 1.65 22.32
CA HIS A 170 2.89 0.52 23.14
C HIS A 170 2.24 -0.75 22.61
N PHE A 171 2.97 -1.49 21.75
CA PHE A 171 2.44 -2.66 21.04
C PHE A 171 1.80 -3.70 21.96
N PRO A 172 2.37 -4.08 23.14
CA PRO A 172 1.70 -5.01 24.06
C PRO A 172 0.31 -4.56 24.50
N ARG A 173 0.07 -3.24 24.66
CA ARG A 173 -1.23 -2.69 25.05
C ARG A 173 -2.26 -2.78 23.93
N ILE A 174 -1.86 -2.49 22.68
CA ILE A 174 -2.76 -2.52 21.51
C ILE A 174 -2.91 -3.93 20.91
N ARG A 175 -1.99 -4.83 21.20
CA ARG A 175 -1.92 -6.19 20.64
C ARG A 175 -3.26 -6.95 20.62
N PRO A 176 -4.10 -6.96 21.69
CA PRO A 176 -5.38 -7.67 21.64
C PRO A 176 -6.36 -7.14 20.59
N TYR A 177 -6.25 -5.86 20.22
CA TYR A 177 -7.06 -5.24 19.16
C TYR A 177 -6.48 -5.56 17.78
N VAL A 178 -5.16 -5.55 17.66
CA VAL A 178 -4.45 -6.00 16.46
C VAL A 178 -4.82 -7.45 16.15
N GLU A 179 -4.71 -8.35 17.11
CA GLU A 179 -5.01 -9.79 16.93
C GLU A 179 -6.46 -10.00 16.46
N ARG A 180 -7.44 -9.36 17.11
CA ARG A 180 -8.85 -9.44 16.66
C ARG A 180 -9.06 -8.91 15.24
N ALA A 181 -8.42 -7.80 14.89
CA ALA A 181 -8.49 -7.27 13.53
C ALA A 181 -7.86 -8.23 12.53
N LEU A 182 -6.69 -8.77 12.84
CA LEU A 182 -6.00 -9.72 11.96
C LEU A 182 -6.76 -11.04 11.79
N ASP A 183 -7.46 -11.54 12.84
CA ASP A 183 -8.33 -12.72 12.73
C ASP A 183 -9.45 -12.49 11.71
N ARG A 184 -10.11 -11.32 11.73
CA ARG A 184 -11.15 -10.92 10.79
C ARG A 184 -10.59 -10.73 9.38
N ILE A 185 -9.44 -10.05 9.25
CA ILE A 185 -8.75 -9.83 7.98
C ILE A 185 -8.37 -11.17 7.34
N ALA A 186 -7.78 -12.08 8.10
CA ALA A 186 -7.39 -13.41 7.61
C ALA A 186 -8.59 -14.19 7.03
N ALA A 187 -9.76 -14.07 7.64
CA ALA A 187 -10.98 -14.73 7.18
C ALA A 187 -11.46 -14.23 5.79
N THR A 188 -11.06 -13.03 5.36
CA THR A 188 -11.44 -12.48 4.04
C THR A 188 -10.52 -12.91 2.91
N GLY A 189 -9.29 -13.32 3.22
CA GLY A 189 -8.25 -13.64 2.23
C GLY A 189 -7.61 -12.41 1.55
N VAL A 190 -7.96 -11.17 1.96
CA VAL A 190 -7.31 -9.94 1.48
C VAL A 190 -5.83 -9.95 1.87
N ALA A 191 -4.97 -9.40 1.03
CA ALA A 191 -3.56 -9.23 1.36
C ALA A 191 -3.33 -8.02 2.28
N MET A 192 -2.18 -7.99 2.94
CA MET A 192 -1.71 -6.80 3.65
C MET A 192 -0.33 -6.38 3.12
N GLU A 193 -0.03 -5.12 3.23
CA GLU A 193 1.24 -4.58 2.76
C GLU A 193 2.33 -4.65 3.84
N LEU A 194 3.57 -4.95 3.42
CA LEU A 194 4.78 -4.54 4.12
C LEU A 194 5.32 -3.31 3.41
N ASN A 195 5.07 -2.15 3.98
CA ASN A 195 5.39 -0.85 3.42
C ASN A 195 6.75 -0.38 3.90
N THR A 196 7.66 -0.15 2.95
CA THR A 196 9.05 0.21 3.28
C THR A 196 9.24 1.67 3.63
N SER A 197 8.28 2.56 3.32
CA SER A 197 8.36 4.00 3.66
C SER A 197 8.31 4.25 5.17
N GLY A 198 7.76 3.30 5.94
CA GLY A 198 7.68 3.40 7.40
C GLY A 198 9.01 3.71 8.07
N ARG A 199 10.13 3.26 7.48
CA ARG A 199 11.51 3.57 7.95
C ARG A 199 11.84 5.06 8.00
N LEU A 200 11.06 5.89 7.32
CA LEU A 200 11.25 7.35 7.22
C LEU A 200 10.27 8.13 8.09
N LYS A 201 9.40 7.42 8.81
CA LYS A 201 8.37 8.02 9.65
C LYS A 201 8.88 8.23 11.09
N SER A 202 8.06 8.79 11.96
CA SER A 202 8.43 9.11 13.35
C SER A 202 8.89 7.89 14.16
N LEU A 203 8.24 6.74 13.95
CA LEU A 203 8.77 5.44 14.36
C LEU A 203 9.44 4.80 13.16
N ALA A 204 10.77 4.83 13.12
CA ALA A 204 11.59 4.44 11.96
C ALA A 204 11.67 2.92 11.79
N GLU A 205 10.54 2.28 11.54
CA GLU A 205 10.41 0.86 11.18
C GLU A 205 9.44 0.69 10.02
N MET A 206 9.47 -0.44 9.31
CA MET A 206 8.48 -0.70 8.26
C MET A 206 7.05 -0.76 8.81
N ASN A 207 6.07 -0.56 7.96
CA ASN A 207 4.66 -0.72 8.28
C ASN A 207 4.12 -2.03 7.63
N PRO A 208 3.82 -3.07 8.44
CA PRO A 208 3.89 -3.07 9.89
C PRO A 208 5.29 -3.34 10.43
N GLY A 209 5.49 -3.04 11.72
CA GLY A 209 6.65 -3.46 12.49
C GLY A 209 6.71 -4.99 12.67
N ALA A 210 7.88 -5.51 13.06
CA ALA A 210 8.17 -6.94 13.11
C ALA A 210 7.16 -7.75 13.96
N ALA A 211 6.71 -7.19 15.09
CA ALA A 211 5.78 -7.88 15.97
C ALA A 211 4.40 -8.13 15.31
N GLN A 212 3.86 -7.14 14.60
CA GLN A 212 2.61 -7.33 13.87
C GLN A 212 2.80 -8.19 12.64
N LEU A 213 3.94 -8.09 11.95
CA LEU A 213 4.25 -8.92 10.80
C LEU A 213 4.28 -10.41 11.16
N ALA A 214 4.85 -10.76 12.33
CA ALA A 214 4.83 -12.13 12.85
C ALA A 214 3.38 -12.63 13.07
N LEU A 215 2.52 -11.81 13.66
CA LEU A 215 1.10 -12.16 13.86
C LEU A 215 0.33 -12.33 12.52
N MET A 216 0.71 -11.58 11.49
CA MET A 216 0.16 -11.76 10.14
C MET A 216 0.62 -13.11 9.53
N ALA A 217 1.90 -13.45 9.70
CA ALA A 217 2.45 -14.71 9.20
C ALA A 217 1.81 -15.93 9.89
N GLU A 218 1.62 -15.89 11.21
CA GLU A 218 0.92 -16.93 11.99
C GLU A 218 -0.50 -17.21 11.46
N ARG A 219 -1.18 -16.18 10.89
CA ARG A 219 -2.54 -16.27 10.34
C ARG A 219 -2.57 -16.58 8.84
N GLY A 220 -1.41 -16.71 8.22
CA GLY A 220 -1.30 -16.97 6.77
C GLY A 220 -1.83 -15.80 5.91
N ILE A 221 -1.86 -14.58 6.44
CA ILE A 221 -2.30 -13.41 5.68
C ILE A 221 -1.30 -13.16 4.55
N PRO A 222 -1.74 -13.12 3.27
CA PRO A 222 -0.85 -12.87 2.15
C PRO A 222 -0.24 -11.47 2.24
N VAL A 223 1.03 -11.33 1.82
CA VAL A 223 1.73 -10.05 1.91
C VAL A 223 2.15 -9.53 0.53
N VAL A 224 2.05 -8.21 0.35
CA VAL A 224 2.57 -7.42 -0.78
C VAL A 224 3.65 -6.49 -0.26
N ILE A 225 4.66 -6.15 -1.05
CA ILE A 225 5.64 -5.10 -0.72
C ILE A 225 5.32 -3.85 -1.53
N GLY A 226 5.34 -2.68 -0.88
CA GLY A 226 5.24 -1.37 -1.50
C GLY A 226 6.26 -0.39 -0.92
N ALA A 227 6.78 0.50 -1.76
CA ALA A 227 7.68 1.56 -1.28
C ALA A 227 6.94 2.84 -0.88
N ASP A 228 5.66 2.96 -1.23
CA ASP A 228 4.85 4.17 -0.99
C ASP A 228 5.61 5.40 -1.51
N ALA A 229 6.06 5.25 -2.78
CA ALA A 229 7.01 6.18 -3.37
C ALA A 229 6.31 7.47 -3.78
N HIS A 230 6.71 8.58 -3.13
CA HIS A 230 6.27 9.94 -3.46
C HIS A 230 7.35 10.73 -4.24
N ARG A 231 8.45 10.06 -4.60
CA ARG A 231 9.56 10.56 -5.41
C ARG A 231 10.12 9.41 -6.24
N PRO A 232 10.61 9.68 -7.47
CA PRO A 232 11.10 8.62 -8.36
C PRO A 232 12.21 7.76 -7.76
N ASP A 233 13.14 8.37 -7.02
CA ASP A 233 14.29 7.70 -6.40
C ASP A 233 13.89 6.72 -5.27
N ARG A 234 12.63 6.76 -4.83
CA ARG A 234 12.07 5.87 -3.80
C ARG A 234 11.45 4.60 -4.37
N VAL A 235 11.24 4.49 -5.65
CA VAL A 235 10.69 3.28 -6.30
C VAL A 235 11.54 2.05 -5.97
N GLY A 236 10.91 1.01 -5.42
CA GLY A 236 11.56 -0.24 -5.00
C GLY A 236 12.54 -0.10 -3.84
N ASP A 237 12.56 1.05 -3.15
CA ASP A 237 13.50 1.27 -2.06
C ASP A 237 13.18 0.37 -0.85
N GLY A 238 14.23 -0.28 -0.32
CA GLY A 238 14.11 -1.17 0.82
C GLY A 238 13.57 -2.57 0.51
N TYR A 239 13.29 -2.92 -0.74
CA TYR A 239 12.72 -4.20 -1.11
C TYR A 239 13.55 -5.41 -0.66
N ALA A 240 14.86 -5.37 -0.84
CA ALA A 240 15.72 -6.48 -0.38
C ALA A 240 15.67 -6.67 1.15
N THR A 241 15.57 -5.57 1.91
CA THR A 241 15.40 -5.62 3.38
C THR A 241 14.02 -6.16 3.75
N ALA A 242 12.96 -5.69 3.06
CA ALA A 242 11.60 -6.17 3.28
C ALA A 242 11.47 -7.67 3.02
N LEU A 243 12.04 -8.18 1.93
CA LEU A 243 12.03 -9.61 1.61
C LEU A 243 12.74 -10.45 2.68
N ARG A 244 13.86 -9.99 3.23
CA ARG A 244 14.54 -10.69 4.34
C ARG A 244 13.69 -10.67 5.61
N MET A 245 13.09 -9.53 5.93
CA MET A 245 12.17 -9.39 7.07
C MET A 245 10.96 -10.35 6.95
N LEU A 246 10.44 -10.52 5.73
CA LEU A 246 9.39 -11.50 5.45
C LEU A 246 9.87 -12.94 5.70
N GLN A 247 11.08 -13.31 5.26
CA GLN A 247 11.66 -14.64 5.53
C GLN A 247 11.83 -14.89 7.04
N GLU A 248 12.33 -13.88 7.77
CA GLU A 248 12.49 -13.94 9.23
C GLU A 248 11.15 -14.12 9.95
N ALA A 249 10.07 -13.52 9.43
CA ALA A 249 8.72 -13.70 9.93
C ALA A 249 8.06 -15.02 9.52
N GLY A 250 8.71 -15.84 8.67
CA GLY A 250 8.24 -17.17 8.26
C GLY A 250 7.52 -17.21 6.90
N TYR A 251 7.44 -16.10 6.18
CA TYR A 251 6.91 -16.09 4.81
C TYR A 251 7.87 -16.77 3.83
N ARG A 252 7.31 -17.47 2.85
CA ARG A 252 8.05 -18.07 1.74
C ARG A 252 7.77 -17.37 0.41
N GLU A 253 6.70 -16.61 0.36
CA GLU A 253 6.20 -15.93 -0.83
C GLU A 253 5.83 -14.49 -0.51
N VAL A 254 6.03 -13.60 -1.47
CA VAL A 254 5.45 -12.27 -1.55
C VAL A 254 4.46 -12.27 -2.73
N ASN A 255 3.48 -11.39 -2.72
CA ASN A 255 2.46 -11.36 -3.76
C ASN A 255 2.55 -10.08 -4.59
N VAL A 256 2.13 -10.17 -5.84
CA VAL A 256 1.81 -9.03 -6.71
C VAL A 256 0.36 -9.18 -7.20
N PHE A 257 -0.29 -8.07 -7.45
CA PHE A 257 -1.65 -8.09 -8.02
C PHE A 257 -1.63 -7.57 -9.45
N LEU A 258 -2.18 -8.37 -10.35
CA LEU A 258 -2.41 -8.00 -11.75
C LEU A 258 -3.85 -8.38 -12.09
N ASP A 259 -4.57 -7.45 -12.72
CA ASP A 259 -5.99 -7.63 -13.04
C ASP A 259 -6.83 -8.02 -11.81
N ARG A 260 -6.54 -7.43 -10.65
CA ARG A 260 -7.16 -7.71 -9.35
C ARG A 260 -6.98 -9.17 -8.89
N ARG A 261 -6.01 -9.87 -9.44
CA ARG A 261 -5.69 -11.27 -9.10
C ARG A 261 -4.32 -11.37 -8.45
N ARG A 262 -4.26 -12.15 -7.39
CA ARG A 262 -3.04 -12.39 -6.63
C ARG A 262 -2.12 -13.39 -7.35
N HIS A 263 -0.85 -13.02 -7.50
CA HIS A 263 0.20 -13.85 -8.07
C HIS A 263 1.32 -14.02 -7.03
N PRO A 264 1.50 -15.23 -6.48
CA PRO A 264 2.58 -15.49 -5.53
C PRO A 264 3.94 -15.53 -6.22
N VAL A 265 4.93 -14.98 -5.57
CA VAL A 265 6.33 -14.94 -6.00
C VAL A 265 7.20 -15.50 -4.88
N PRO A 266 7.96 -16.59 -5.08
CA PRO A 266 8.88 -17.10 -4.07
C PRO A 266 9.92 -16.03 -3.68
N ILE A 267 10.10 -15.79 -2.37
CA ILE A 267 10.99 -14.74 -1.85
C ILE A 267 12.43 -14.94 -2.32
N GLU A 268 12.92 -16.19 -2.39
CA GLU A 268 14.27 -16.48 -2.88
C GLU A 268 14.47 -16.02 -4.33
N ARG A 269 13.46 -16.23 -5.19
CA ARG A 269 13.49 -15.75 -6.57
C ARG A 269 13.38 -14.23 -6.65
N ALA A 270 12.56 -13.64 -5.76
CA ALA A 270 12.42 -12.19 -5.66
C ALA A 270 13.75 -11.53 -5.29
N LEU A 271 14.44 -12.05 -4.27
CA LEU A 271 15.77 -11.58 -3.87
C LEU A 271 16.81 -11.73 -5.00
N ALA A 272 16.82 -12.87 -5.69
CA ALA A 272 17.73 -13.10 -6.81
C ALA A 272 17.47 -12.18 -8.01
N SER A 273 16.26 -11.63 -8.15
CA SER A 273 15.91 -10.70 -9.23
C SER A 273 16.30 -9.24 -8.96
N LEU A 274 16.64 -8.90 -7.72
CA LEU A 274 17.05 -7.55 -7.30
C LEU A 274 18.59 -7.39 -7.27
N ALA A 275 19.36 -8.43 -7.58
CA ALA A 275 20.81 -8.48 -7.50
C ALA A 275 21.51 -7.84 -8.71
#